data_39a90e4e16b46af411424224e246ae41
#
_entry.id   39a90e4e16b46af411424224e246ae41
#
_cell.length_a   1.000
_cell.length_b   1.000
_cell.length_c   1.000
_cell.angle_alpha   90.00
_cell.angle_beta   90.00
_cell.angle_gamma   90.00
#
_symmetry.space_group_name_H-M   'P 1'
#
loop_
_entity.id
_entity.type
_entity.pdbx_description
1 polymer ?
#
loop_
_entity_poly.entity_id
_entity_poly.type
_entity_poly.pdbx_seq_one_letter_code
_entity_poly.pdbx_strand_id
1 'polypeptide(L)'
;MDENFNIVIIDEDENTGKIIKSYLSFNEKVNICGVFTDFETGLEALSKIGKCVLFIDVSRNFDRAVVQIKNIKDNYKDVFVAALSDKTSTENIIKVMRAGAKEFITKPVIQTKFLEIIEEIKAEYFLTEQIDTCKIISTFSNKGGIGKTSIAVNLAVELAQMTKEKVALIDLNLQLGDVATFLDLSPAFAIDYISDNINNLNDEDLLKAMTRYKNTSLYVIADPLNVDKSQDITAEQIKKILSALKKNFSYIVIDIASNIDSKTIMALDYSDLILLISTANLPAIRSTQRCMEFFKKLNYGSEKTKLVLNRYMDNEEIKTPDIEEVFKQKVYWKIPNNYLTMMSAINKGVPVNEINSEANISVNYKTFAAKVSDYLITERLSKNFYNKQ
;
A
#
# COMPACT_ATOMS: atom_id res chain seq x y z
N MET A 1 14.30 16.96 9.12
CA MET A 1 15.69 16.52 9.14
C MET A 1 16.01 16.04 7.75
N ASP A 2 17.03 16.62 7.10
CA ASP A 2 17.43 16.14 5.78
C ASP A 2 18.03 14.75 5.93
N GLU A 3 17.27 13.74 5.50
CA GLU A 3 17.73 12.35 5.58
C GLU A 3 18.71 12.09 4.44
N ASN A 4 19.89 11.59 4.81
CA ASN A 4 20.95 11.30 3.88
C ASN A 4 20.68 9.97 3.16
N PHE A 5 20.94 9.92 1.86
CA PHE A 5 20.94 8.71 1.04
C PHE A 5 22.20 7.89 1.35
N ASN A 6 22.05 6.91 2.26
CA ASN A 6 23.17 6.11 2.73
C ASN A 6 23.58 5.04 1.72
N ILE A 7 24.88 4.93 1.44
CA ILE A 7 25.45 3.96 0.51
C ILE A 7 26.56 3.15 1.20
N VAL A 8 26.53 1.85 0.99
CA VAL A 8 27.60 0.90 1.35
C VAL A 8 28.08 0.21 0.09
N ILE A 9 29.36 0.05 -0.05
CA ILE A 9 29.97 -0.63 -1.20
C ILE A 9 30.81 -1.81 -0.68
N ILE A 10 30.56 -3.01 -1.20
CA ILE A 10 31.37 -4.22 -0.93
C ILE A 10 31.88 -4.72 -2.26
N ASP A 11 33.17 -4.52 -2.53
CA ASP A 11 33.81 -4.92 -3.77
C ASP A 11 35.30 -5.26 -3.49
N GLU A 12 35.73 -6.49 -3.83
CA GLU A 12 37.11 -6.92 -3.66
C GLU A 12 38.10 -6.08 -4.50
N ASP A 13 37.60 -5.41 -5.56
CA ASP A 13 38.39 -4.44 -6.33
C ASP A 13 38.23 -3.02 -5.76
N GLU A 14 39.23 -2.57 -5.02
CA GLU A 14 39.26 -1.21 -4.47
C GLU A 14 39.04 -0.10 -5.52
N ASN A 15 39.43 -0.33 -6.79
CA ASN A 15 39.29 0.67 -7.83
C ASN A 15 37.85 0.94 -8.16
N THR A 16 37.00 -0.09 -8.22
CA THR A 16 35.56 0.08 -8.44
C THR A 16 34.92 0.95 -7.34
N GLY A 17 35.27 0.68 -6.09
CA GLY A 17 34.78 1.48 -4.96
C GLY A 17 35.22 2.95 -5.03
N LYS A 18 36.50 3.22 -5.43
CA LYS A 18 37.02 4.58 -5.63
C LYS A 18 36.30 5.29 -6.79
N ILE A 19 36.04 4.59 -7.89
CA ILE A 19 35.33 5.13 -9.06
C ILE A 19 33.88 5.52 -8.66
N ILE A 20 33.13 4.63 -8.02
CA ILE A 20 31.77 4.90 -7.56
C ILE A 20 31.77 6.08 -6.60
N LYS A 21 32.72 6.14 -5.66
CA LYS A 21 32.86 7.25 -4.73
C LYS A 21 33.10 8.58 -5.47
N SER A 22 33.93 8.57 -6.54
CA SER A 22 34.19 9.78 -7.33
C SER A 22 32.94 10.27 -8.07
N TYR A 23 32.11 9.36 -8.59
CA TYR A 23 30.87 9.71 -9.29
C TYR A 23 29.79 10.32 -8.35
N LEU A 24 29.81 9.94 -7.09
CA LEU A 24 28.84 10.38 -6.08
C LEU A 24 29.30 11.62 -5.29
N SER A 25 30.57 12.01 -5.37
CA SER A 25 31.16 13.09 -4.58
C SER A 25 30.55 14.48 -4.82
N PHE A 26 29.88 14.69 -5.94
CA PHE A 26 29.22 15.93 -6.30
C PHE A 26 27.74 16.03 -5.85
N ASN A 27 27.23 15.01 -5.14
CA ASN A 27 25.83 14.95 -4.74
C ASN A 27 25.70 15.16 -3.22
N GLU A 28 25.33 16.36 -2.80
CA GLU A 28 25.30 16.80 -1.39
C GLU A 28 24.39 15.95 -0.46
N LYS A 29 23.44 15.21 -1.02
CA LYS A 29 22.53 14.35 -0.25
C LYS A 29 22.97 12.89 -0.15
N VAL A 30 24.12 12.52 -0.73
CA VAL A 30 24.65 11.16 -0.69
C VAL A 30 25.65 11.02 0.44
N ASN A 31 25.42 10.04 1.32
CA ASN A 31 26.34 9.68 2.40
C ASN A 31 26.95 8.30 2.13
N ILE A 32 28.25 8.22 1.81
CA ILE A 32 28.95 6.95 1.64
C ILE A 32 29.42 6.48 3.01
N CYS A 33 28.68 5.54 3.60
CA CYS A 33 28.93 5.00 4.94
C CYS A 33 30.16 4.11 5.01
N GLY A 34 30.56 3.49 3.89
CA GLY A 34 31.77 2.68 3.82
C GLY A 34 32.01 2.04 2.46
N VAL A 35 33.30 1.73 2.21
CA VAL A 35 33.75 0.93 1.08
C VAL A 35 34.58 -0.22 1.66
N PHE A 36 34.15 -1.44 1.44
CA PHE A 36 34.72 -2.64 2.03
C PHE A 36 35.19 -3.59 0.93
N THR A 37 36.37 -4.15 1.12
CA THR A 37 36.93 -5.18 0.23
C THR A 37 36.63 -6.60 0.70
N ASP A 38 36.12 -6.72 1.94
CA ASP A 38 35.73 -7.98 2.55
C ASP A 38 34.23 -7.95 2.92
N PHE A 39 33.56 -9.06 2.62
CA PHE A 39 32.11 -9.19 2.84
C PHE A 39 31.72 -9.14 4.32
N GLU A 40 32.47 -9.81 5.19
CA GLU A 40 32.12 -9.93 6.62
C GLU A 40 32.17 -8.55 7.31
N THR A 41 33.23 -7.76 7.03
CA THR A 41 33.32 -6.39 7.54
C THR A 41 32.24 -5.46 6.98
N GLY A 42 31.88 -5.65 5.70
CA GLY A 42 30.77 -4.92 5.09
C GLY A 42 29.41 -5.28 5.71
N LEU A 43 29.18 -6.55 6.03
CA LEU A 43 27.95 -7.01 6.68
C LEU A 43 27.81 -6.48 8.11
N GLU A 44 28.90 -6.43 8.88
CA GLU A 44 28.92 -5.81 10.20
C GLU A 44 28.57 -4.32 10.15
N ALA A 45 29.02 -3.62 9.11
CA ALA A 45 28.67 -2.22 8.90
C ALA A 45 27.17 -2.05 8.60
N LEU A 46 26.56 -2.92 7.77
CA LEU A 46 25.13 -2.88 7.47
C LEU A 46 24.27 -2.97 8.71
N SER A 47 24.63 -3.81 9.67
CA SER A 47 23.88 -3.99 10.92
C SER A 47 23.76 -2.71 11.76
N LYS A 48 24.71 -1.77 11.60
CA LYS A 48 24.78 -0.50 12.34
C LYS A 48 24.17 0.68 11.59
N ILE A 49 24.09 0.59 10.25
CA ILE A 49 23.66 1.70 9.38
C ILE A 49 22.13 1.73 9.23
N GLY A 50 21.49 0.56 9.25
CA GLY A 50 20.06 0.43 8.99
C GLY A 50 19.72 0.59 7.51
N LYS A 51 18.88 1.56 7.14
CA LYS A 51 18.46 1.78 5.76
C LYS A 51 19.58 2.30 4.90
N CYS A 52 19.93 1.57 3.82
CA CYS A 52 20.97 1.97 2.89
C CYS A 52 20.83 1.26 1.54
N VAL A 53 21.58 1.74 0.55
CA VAL A 53 21.83 1.05 -0.71
C VAL A 53 23.15 0.33 -0.63
N LEU A 54 23.14 -0.97 -0.84
CA LEU A 54 24.32 -1.81 -0.89
C LEU A 54 24.69 -2.11 -2.33
N PHE A 55 25.85 -1.63 -2.77
CA PHE A 55 26.52 -2.12 -3.98
C PHE A 55 27.40 -3.29 -3.63
N ILE A 56 27.11 -4.47 -4.21
CA ILE A 56 27.87 -5.70 -3.93
C ILE A 56 28.42 -6.32 -5.22
N ASP A 57 29.75 -6.57 -5.23
CA ASP A 57 30.37 -7.30 -6.35
C ASP A 57 30.00 -8.79 -6.32
N VAL A 58 29.56 -9.31 -7.46
CA VAL A 58 29.25 -10.72 -7.65
C VAL A 58 30.11 -11.38 -8.73
N SER A 59 31.21 -10.73 -9.15
CA SER A 59 32.03 -11.19 -10.25
C SER A 59 32.86 -12.42 -9.90
N ARG A 60 33.48 -12.44 -8.73
CA ARG A 60 34.50 -13.47 -8.40
C ARG A 60 33.91 -14.76 -7.84
N ASN A 61 33.06 -14.67 -6.83
CA ASN A 61 32.45 -15.81 -6.16
C ASN A 61 30.92 -15.80 -6.35
N PHE A 62 30.47 -15.92 -7.59
CA PHE A 62 29.09 -15.71 -8.01
C PHE A 62 28.06 -16.47 -7.16
N ASP A 63 28.20 -17.78 -7.01
CA ASP A 63 27.23 -18.60 -6.27
C ASP A 63 27.18 -18.23 -4.78
N ARG A 64 28.33 -17.92 -4.17
CA ARG A 64 28.40 -17.44 -2.79
C ARG A 64 27.73 -16.08 -2.66
N ALA A 65 28.00 -15.17 -3.58
CA ALA A 65 27.40 -13.83 -3.59
C ALA A 65 25.86 -13.88 -3.74
N VAL A 66 25.33 -14.78 -4.56
CA VAL A 66 23.89 -15.01 -4.71
C VAL A 66 23.26 -15.45 -3.37
N VAL A 67 23.91 -16.37 -2.64
CA VAL A 67 23.46 -16.81 -1.31
C VAL A 67 23.51 -15.64 -0.32
N GLN A 68 24.57 -14.83 -0.36
CA GLN A 68 24.75 -13.67 0.50
C GLN A 68 23.67 -12.62 0.24
N ILE A 69 23.35 -12.31 -1.02
CA ILE A 69 22.25 -11.40 -1.38
C ILE A 69 20.93 -11.88 -0.78
N LYS A 70 20.65 -13.17 -0.91
CA LYS A 70 19.44 -13.75 -0.32
C LYS A 70 19.40 -13.59 1.21
N ASN A 71 20.49 -13.89 1.89
CA ASN A 71 20.61 -13.72 3.34
C ASN A 71 20.44 -12.25 3.76
N ILE A 72 21.01 -11.30 3.00
CA ILE A 72 20.81 -9.86 3.24
C ILE A 72 19.35 -9.51 3.09
N LYS A 73 18.69 -9.96 2.02
CA LYS A 73 17.29 -9.67 1.78
C LYS A 73 16.36 -10.23 2.87
N ASP A 74 16.67 -11.40 3.40
CA ASP A 74 15.87 -12.06 4.44
C ASP A 74 16.05 -11.38 5.81
N ASN A 75 17.26 -10.85 6.12
CA ASN A 75 17.58 -10.30 7.43
C ASN A 75 17.57 -8.76 7.50
N TYR A 76 17.73 -8.05 6.37
CA TYR A 76 17.81 -6.59 6.30
C TYR A 76 16.79 -6.03 5.30
N LYS A 77 15.55 -5.86 5.73
CA LYS A 77 14.43 -5.46 4.85
C LYS A 77 14.60 -4.07 4.24
N ASP A 78 15.33 -3.20 4.91
CA ASP A 78 15.54 -1.80 4.50
C ASP A 78 16.84 -1.60 3.70
N VAL A 79 17.50 -2.69 3.28
CA VAL A 79 18.70 -2.65 2.43
C VAL A 79 18.31 -2.90 0.97
N PHE A 80 18.59 -1.90 0.13
CA PHE A 80 18.48 -2.02 -1.33
C PHE A 80 19.75 -2.62 -1.89
N VAL A 81 19.68 -3.79 -2.48
CA VAL A 81 20.85 -4.46 -3.05
C VAL A 81 20.96 -4.18 -4.55
N ALA A 82 22.06 -3.58 -4.98
CA ALA A 82 22.46 -3.43 -6.37
C ALA A 82 23.72 -4.27 -6.62
N ALA A 83 23.63 -5.24 -7.51
CA ALA A 83 24.75 -6.13 -7.82
C ALA A 83 25.68 -5.52 -8.88
N LEU A 84 26.97 -5.60 -8.67
CA LEU A 84 28.02 -5.20 -9.62
C LEU A 84 28.64 -6.45 -10.23
N SER A 85 28.75 -6.55 -11.57
CA SER A 85 29.39 -7.71 -12.20
C SER A 85 29.92 -7.44 -13.59
N ASP A 86 30.99 -8.11 -13.93
CA ASP A 86 31.52 -8.30 -15.30
C ASP A 86 30.86 -9.51 -16.01
N LYS A 87 30.15 -10.39 -15.27
CA LYS A 87 29.50 -11.60 -15.78
C LYS A 87 28.05 -11.31 -16.17
N THR A 88 27.84 -10.85 -17.39
CA THR A 88 26.56 -10.30 -17.89
C THR A 88 25.66 -11.30 -18.60
N SER A 89 25.84 -12.63 -18.41
CA SER A 89 24.94 -13.61 -19.02
C SER A 89 23.52 -13.46 -18.45
N THR A 90 22.51 -13.63 -19.30
CA THR A 90 21.10 -13.54 -18.91
C THR A 90 20.78 -14.45 -17.71
N GLU A 91 21.38 -15.65 -17.67
CA GLU A 91 21.21 -16.60 -16.58
C GLU A 91 21.70 -16.04 -15.25
N ASN A 92 22.90 -15.40 -15.24
CA ASN A 92 23.47 -14.79 -14.04
C ASN A 92 22.64 -13.61 -13.56
N ILE A 93 22.20 -12.75 -14.47
CA ILE A 93 21.32 -11.61 -14.13
C ILE A 93 20.04 -12.12 -13.45
N ILE A 94 19.37 -13.11 -14.04
CA ILE A 94 18.15 -13.68 -13.48
C ILE A 94 18.39 -14.30 -12.10
N LYS A 95 19.50 -15.01 -11.89
CA LYS A 95 19.85 -15.61 -10.57
C LYS A 95 20.01 -14.55 -9.50
N VAL A 96 20.73 -13.48 -9.81
CA VAL A 96 20.98 -12.37 -8.87
C VAL A 96 19.70 -11.61 -8.53
N MET A 97 18.85 -11.31 -9.54
CA MET A 97 17.56 -10.65 -9.33
C MET A 97 16.63 -11.51 -8.50
N ARG A 98 16.55 -12.82 -8.76
CA ARG A 98 15.75 -13.77 -7.95
C ARG A 98 16.27 -13.93 -6.53
N ALA A 99 17.54 -13.71 -6.27
CA ALA A 99 18.10 -13.71 -4.91
C ALA A 99 17.71 -12.47 -4.10
N GLY A 100 17.17 -11.42 -4.76
CA GLY A 100 16.65 -10.22 -4.12
C GLY A 100 17.42 -8.94 -4.43
N ALA A 101 18.37 -8.96 -5.36
CA ALA A 101 18.92 -7.73 -5.90
C ALA A 101 17.83 -6.98 -6.66
N LYS A 102 17.78 -5.66 -6.51
CA LYS A 102 16.86 -4.76 -7.20
C LYS A 102 17.42 -4.26 -8.52
N GLU A 103 18.76 -4.14 -8.58
CA GLU A 103 19.47 -3.64 -9.75
C GLU A 103 20.69 -4.50 -10.06
N PHE A 104 21.07 -4.53 -11.35
CA PHE A 104 22.25 -5.19 -11.85
C PHE A 104 23.07 -4.23 -12.70
N ILE A 105 24.26 -3.88 -12.22
CA ILE A 105 25.16 -2.91 -12.85
C ILE A 105 26.36 -3.64 -13.44
N THR A 106 26.58 -3.43 -14.73
CA THR A 106 27.70 -4.05 -15.44
C THR A 106 29.01 -3.31 -15.14
N LYS A 107 30.09 -4.06 -14.92
CA LYS A 107 31.45 -3.53 -14.89
C LYS A 107 32.06 -3.54 -16.30
N PRO A 108 32.88 -2.54 -16.67
CA PRO A 108 33.22 -1.34 -15.90
C PRO A 108 32.03 -0.39 -15.72
N VAL A 109 31.96 0.23 -14.55
CA VAL A 109 30.86 1.15 -14.21
C VAL A 109 30.98 2.42 -15.04
N ILE A 110 29.97 2.70 -15.89
CA ILE A 110 29.92 3.88 -16.75
C ILE A 110 29.14 4.97 -16.01
N GLN A 111 29.74 6.15 -15.84
CA GLN A 111 29.22 7.25 -15.01
C GLN A 111 27.78 7.65 -15.37
N THR A 112 27.48 7.87 -16.65
CA THR A 112 26.14 8.32 -17.08
C THR A 112 25.06 7.31 -16.70
N LYS A 113 25.24 6.03 -17.03
CA LYS A 113 24.31 4.96 -16.69
C LYS A 113 24.19 4.73 -15.18
N PHE A 114 25.31 4.86 -14.47
CA PHE A 114 25.32 4.71 -13.01
C PHE A 114 24.51 5.81 -12.33
N LEU A 115 24.64 7.05 -12.77
CA LEU A 115 23.89 8.18 -12.22
C LEU A 115 22.39 8.09 -12.53
N GLU A 116 22.00 7.59 -13.72
CA GLU A 116 20.59 7.29 -14.03
C GLU A 116 20.01 6.26 -13.05
N ILE A 117 20.71 5.15 -12.83
CA ILE A 117 20.31 4.11 -11.88
C ILE A 117 20.25 4.66 -10.44
N ILE A 118 21.20 5.51 -10.05
CA ILE A 118 21.19 6.15 -8.73
C ILE A 118 19.93 7.01 -8.54
N GLU A 119 19.52 7.77 -9.55
CA GLU A 119 18.31 8.59 -9.44
C GLU A 119 17.03 7.73 -9.36
N GLU A 120 16.97 6.59 -10.07
CA GLU A 120 15.88 5.62 -9.94
C GLU A 120 15.85 4.98 -8.54
N ILE A 121 17.01 4.53 -8.04
CA ILE A 121 17.10 3.96 -6.68
C ILE A 121 16.77 5.01 -5.62
N LYS A 122 17.23 6.27 -5.78
CA LYS A 122 16.87 7.36 -4.85
C LYS A 122 15.36 7.59 -4.82
N ALA A 123 14.74 7.65 -5.99
CA ALA A 123 13.28 7.82 -6.05
C ALA A 123 12.57 6.73 -5.24
N GLU A 124 13.00 5.46 -5.37
CA GLU A 124 12.45 4.35 -4.59
C GLU A 124 12.87 4.41 -3.10
N TYR A 125 14.11 4.77 -2.80
CA TYR A 125 14.66 4.88 -1.44
C TYR A 125 13.89 5.91 -0.60
N PHE A 126 13.70 7.11 -1.12
CA PHE A 126 12.93 8.15 -0.42
C PHE A 126 11.42 7.91 -0.46
N LEU A 127 10.92 7.24 -1.52
CA LEU A 127 9.53 6.77 -1.55
C LEU A 127 9.20 5.83 -0.39
N THR A 128 10.13 4.93 -0.05
CA THR A 128 9.95 3.97 1.04
C THR A 128 9.81 4.67 2.41
N GLU A 129 10.41 5.85 2.61
CA GLU A 129 10.30 6.62 3.86
C GLU A 129 9.00 7.41 3.97
N GLN A 130 8.52 8.01 2.88
CA GLN A 130 7.20 8.65 2.83
C GLN A 130 6.06 7.61 2.82
N ILE A 131 6.31 6.43 2.24
CA ILE A 131 5.36 5.31 2.16
C ILE A 131 5.03 4.72 3.54
N ASP A 132 5.97 4.77 4.50
CA ASP A 132 5.75 4.19 5.84
C ASP A 132 4.76 4.99 6.71
N THR A 133 4.38 6.19 6.33
CA THR A 133 3.38 7.00 7.06
C THR A 133 1.97 6.76 6.56
N CYS A 134 1.77 6.51 5.27
CA CYS A 134 0.46 6.31 4.66
C CYS A 134 -0.12 4.93 4.97
N LYS A 135 -1.41 4.87 5.32
CA LYS A 135 -2.14 3.64 5.61
C LYS A 135 -3.18 3.36 4.54
N ILE A 136 -3.09 2.18 3.92
CA ILE A 136 -4.05 1.72 2.91
C ILE A 136 -5.05 0.77 3.54
N ILE A 137 -6.33 1.12 3.43
CA ILE A 137 -7.48 0.38 3.97
C ILE A 137 -8.38 0.00 2.81
N SER A 138 -8.57 -1.28 2.58
CA SER A 138 -9.52 -1.76 1.56
C SER A 138 -10.80 -2.28 2.17
N THR A 139 -11.94 -1.92 1.60
CA THR A 139 -13.22 -2.56 1.89
C THR A 139 -13.50 -3.62 0.83
N PHE A 140 -13.70 -4.85 1.26
CA PHE A 140 -13.93 -5.96 0.34
C PHE A 140 -15.05 -6.89 0.81
N SER A 141 -15.78 -7.44 -0.14
CA SER A 141 -16.66 -8.60 0.00
C SER A 141 -16.88 -9.20 -1.39
N ASN A 142 -16.88 -10.51 -1.48
CA ASN A 142 -17.22 -11.21 -2.72
C ASN A 142 -18.75 -11.29 -2.96
N LYS A 143 -19.54 -10.53 -2.19
CA LYS A 143 -21.01 -10.41 -2.36
C LYS A 143 -21.38 -8.97 -2.63
N GLY A 144 -22.14 -8.74 -3.70
CA GLY A 144 -22.70 -7.43 -4.04
C GLY A 144 -23.78 -6.97 -3.08
N GLY A 145 -24.02 -5.65 -2.99
CA GLY A 145 -25.11 -5.04 -2.21
C GLY A 145 -24.98 -5.14 -0.69
N ILE A 146 -23.82 -5.55 -0.17
CA ILE A 146 -23.59 -5.77 1.26
C ILE A 146 -23.18 -4.49 2.02
N GLY A 147 -22.93 -3.38 1.29
CA GLY A 147 -22.65 -2.07 1.85
C GLY A 147 -21.17 -1.70 1.91
N LYS A 148 -20.32 -2.27 1.03
CA LYS A 148 -18.88 -1.91 0.92
C LYS A 148 -18.68 -0.41 0.72
N THR A 149 -19.30 0.16 -0.33
CA THR A 149 -19.22 1.58 -0.68
C THR A 149 -19.69 2.47 0.48
N SER A 150 -20.82 2.13 1.13
CA SER A 150 -21.29 2.88 2.31
C SER A 150 -20.25 2.91 3.42
N ILE A 151 -19.54 1.78 3.65
CA ILE A 151 -18.51 1.69 4.68
C ILE A 151 -17.27 2.48 4.25
N ALA A 152 -16.81 2.34 3.01
CA ALA A 152 -15.65 3.05 2.50
C ALA A 152 -15.82 4.56 2.58
N VAL A 153 -16.98 5.08 2.10
CA VAL A 153 -17.29 6.50 2.10
C VAL A 153 -17.34 7.07 3.52
N ASN A 154 -18.13 6.47 4.41
CA ASN A 154 -18.29 6.99 5.77
C ASN A 154 -16.98 6.86 6.58
N LEU A 155 -16.23 5.78 6.41
CA LEU A 155 -14.91 5.62 7.04
C LEU A 155 -13.92 6.70 6.57
N ALA A 156 -13.84 6.96 5.24
CA ALA A 156 -12.94 7.95 4.69
C ALA A 156 -13.29 9.37 5.17
N VAL A 157 -14.58 9.72 5.22
CA VAL A 157 -15.05 11.00 5.74
C VAL A 157 -14.68 11.16 7.22
N GLU A 158 -14.95 10.16 8.05
CA GLU A 158 -14.65 10.21 9.48
C GLU A 158 -13.14 10.29 9.74
N LEU A 159 -12.32 9.55 8.99
CA LEU A 159 -10.85 9.66 9.07
C LEU A 159 -10.38 11.08 8.73
N ALA A 160 -10.86 11.68 7.64
CA ALA A 160 -10.50 13.03 7.24
C ALA A 160 -10.94 14.09 8.26
N GLN A 161 -12.12 13.93 8.86
CA GLN A 161 -12.64 14.86 9.87
C GLN A 161 -11.91 14.74 11.21
N MET A 162 -11.58 13.52 11.62
CA MET A 162 -10.96 13.23 12.91
C MET A 162 -9.48 13.62 12.91
N THR A 163 -8.74 13.18 11.90
CA THR A 163 -7.28 13.37 11.86
C THR A 163 -6.86 14.73 11.31
N LYS A 164 -7.71 15.39 10.52
CA LYS A 164 -7.39 16.59 9.71
C LYS A 164 -6.29 16.35 8.67
N GLU A 165 -5.84 15.10 8.54
CA GLU A 165 -4.85 14.67 7.56
C GLU A 165 -5.50 14.46 6.18
N LYS A 166 -4.70 14.48 5.12
CA LYS A 166 -5.20 14.16 3.78
C LYS A 166 -5.58 12.68 3.69
N VAL A 167 -6.81 12.42 3.28
CA VAL A 167 -7.36 11.09 3.03
C VAL A 167 -7.73 10.98 1.56
N ALA A 168 -7.27 9.92 0.89
CA ALA A 168 -7.73 9.56 -0.45
C ALA A 168 -8.82 8.49 -0.35
N LEU A 169 -9.89 8.62 -1.11
CA LEU A 169 -10.91 7.59 -1.31
C LEU A 169 -10.92 7.21 -2.79
N ILE A 170 -10.71 5.94 -3.08
CA ILE A 170 -10.59 5.43 -4.45
C ILE A 170 -11.71 4.44 -4.72
N ASP A 171 -12.45 4.67 -5.80
CA ASP A 171 -13.41 3.71 -6.31
C ASP A 171 -12.74 2.75 -7.29
N LEU A 172 -12.52 1.50 -6.86
CA LEU A 172 -12.05 0.41 -7.73
C LEU A 172 -13.19 -0.53 -8.17
N ASN A 173 -14.44 -0.14 -7.99
CA ASN A 173 -15.56 -0.75 -8.70
C ASN A 173 -15.68 -0.11 -10.08
N LEU A 174 -14.70 -0.40 -10.95
CA LEU A 174 -14.44 0.31 -12.21
C LEU A 174 -15.58 0.24 -13.26
N GLN A 175 -16.56 -0.62 -13.08
CA GLN A 175 -17.68 -0.75 -14.03
C GLN A 175 -18.94 0.01 -13.57
N LEU A 176 -19.22 -0.03 -12.30
CA LEU A 176 -20.46 0.52 -11.72
C LEU A 176 -20.13 1.03 -10.31
N GLY A 177 -19.20 1.99 -10.25
CA GLY A 177 -18.83 2.66 -9.01
C GLY A 177 -19.88 3.66 -8.55
N ASP A 178 -19.98 3.85 -7.27
CA ASP A 178 -20.98 4.71 -6.65
C ASP A 178 -20.38 5.74 -5.70
N VAL A 179 -19.06 5.75 -5.48
CA VAL A 179 -18.41 6.63 -4.49
C VAL A 179 -18.72 8.11 -4.77
N ALA A 180 -18.62 8.54 -6.02
CA ALA A 180 -18.95 9.91 -6.41
C ALA A 180 -20.41 10.26 -6.13
N THR A 181 -21.33 9.35 -6.44
CA THR A 181 -22.78 9.50 -6.20
C THR A 181 -23.09 9.58 -4.71
N PHE A 182 -22.41 8.79 -3.87
CA PHE A 182 -22.59 8.82 -2.40
C PHE A 182 -22.16 10.14 -1.75
N LEU A 183 -21.40 10.96 -2.45
CA LEU A 183 -20.90 12.25 -1.96
C LEU A 183 -21.38 13.45 -2.79
N ASP A 184 -22.33 13.23 -3.71
CA ASP A 184 -22.84 14.24 -4.66
C ASP A 184 -21.70 14.98 -5.38
N LEU A 185 -20.71 14.22 -5.86
CA LEU A 185 -19.57 14.75 -6.57
C LEU A 185 -19.76 14.64 -8.09
N SER A 186 -19.27 15.64 -8.82
CA SER A 186 -19.18 15.64 -10.27
C SER A 186 -17.70 15.73 -10.68
N PRO A 187 -16.97 14.59 -10.76
CA PRO A 187 -15.56 14.56 -11.06
C PRO A 187 -15.29 15.11 -12.47
N ALA A 188 -14.33 16.04 -12.60
CA ALA A 188 -13.83 16.49 -13.90
C ALA A 188 -12.89 15.44 -14.52
N PHE A 189 -12.17 14.70 -13.68
CA PHE A 189 -11.31 13.59 -14.05
C PHE A 189 -11.62 12.39 -13.16
N ALA A 190 -11.48 11.19 -13.73
CA ALA A 190 -11.70 9.94 -13.03
C ALA A 190 -10.47 9.03 -13.15
N ILE A 191 -10.56 7.82 -12.64
CA ILE A 191 -9.42 6.91 -12.55
C ILE A 191 -8.84 6.55 -13.93
N ASP A 192 -9.63 6.52 -15.00
CA ASP A 192 -9.19 6.29 -16.37
C ASP A 192 -8.20 7.39 -16.84
N TYR A 193 -8.55 8.67 -16.65
CA TYR A 193 -7.64 9.78 -16.95
C TYR A 193 -6.34 9.68 -16.14
N ILE A 194 -6.45 9.41 -14.83
CA ILE A 194 -5.27 9.29 -13.95
C ILE A 194 -4.40 8.11 -14.39
N SER A 195 -5.01 6.95 -14.71
CA SER A 195 -4.28 5.76 -15.13
C SER A 195 -3.52 5.95 -16.44
N ASP A 196 -4.14 6.63 -17.42
CA ASP A 196 -3.54 6.90 -18.73
C ASP A 196 -2.34 7.88 -18.61
N ASN A 197 -2.38 8.79 -17.64
CA ASN A 197 -1.39 9.85 -17.47
C ASN A 197 -0.44 9.66 -16.29
N ILE A 198 -0.53 8.58 -15.53
CA ILE A 198 0.16 8.38 -14.24
C ILE A 198 1.69 8.51 -14.32
N ASN A 199 2.29 8.22 -15.47
CA ASN A 199 3.74 8.37 -15.66
C ASN A 199 4.17 9.82 -15.84
N ASN A 200 3.25 10.75 -16.17
CA ASN A 200 3.52 12.15 -16.49
C ASN A 200 2.97 13.11 -15.43
N LEU A 201 2.07 12.64 -14.56
CA LEU A 201 1.49 13.45 -13.48
C LEU A 201 2.52 13.62 -12.35
N ASN A 202 2.83 14.87 -12.04
CA ASN A 202 3.52 15.18 -10.77
C ASN A 202 2.50 15.20 -9.61
N ASP A 203 3.00 15.35 -8.38
CA ASP A 203 2.17 15.28 -7.17
C ASP A 203 1.08 16.37 -7.12
N GLU A 204 1.36 17.58 -7.63
CA GLU A 204 0.40 18.68 -7.69
C GLU A 204 -0.69 18.43 -8.74
N ASP A 205 -0.32 17.93 -9.92
CA ASP A 205 -1.26 17.61 -10.98
C ASP A 205 -2.14 16.42 -10.62
N LEU A 206 -1.60 15.42 -9.91
CA LEU A 206 -2.38 14.31 -9.36
C LEU A 206 -3.44 14.82 -8.37
N LEU A 207 -3.08 15.74 -7.47
CA LEU A 207 -4.06 16.34 -6.55
C LEU A 207 -5.15 17.14 -7.28
N LYS A 208 -4.80 17.85 -8.36
CA LYS A 208 -5.77 18.59 -9.19
C LYS A 208 -6.70 17.66 -9.98
N ALA A 209 -6.22 16.46 -10.33
CA ALA A 209 -7.02 15.45 -11.01
C ALA A 209 -8.01 14.72 -10.06
N MET A 210 -7.81 14.82 -8.75
CA MET A 210 -8.75 14.28 -7.75
C MET A 210 -9.84 15.30 -7.43
N THR A 211 -11.02 14.79 -7.06
CA THR A 211 -12.15 15.64 -6.63
C THR A 211 -12.16 15.79 -5.12
N ARG A 212 -12.03 17.00 -4.62
CA ARG A 212 -12.07 17.27 -3.18
C ARG A 212 -13.51 17.30 -2.69
N TYR A 213 -13.80 16.58 -1.60
CA TYR A 213 -15.11 16.62 -0.97
C TYR A 213 -15.26 17.90 -0.14
N LYS A 214 -16.08 18.84 -0.62
CA LYS A 214 -16.34 20.14 0.05
C LYS A 214 -15.01 20.81 0.50
N ASN A 215 -14.99 21.42 1.66
CA ASN A 215 -13.80 22.04 2.26
C ASN A 215 -13.09 21.10 3.26
N THR A 216 -13.15 19.78 3.01
CA THR A 216 -12.52 18.76 3.88
C THR A 216 -11.13 18.38 3.40
N SER A 217 -10.44 17.52 4.15
CA SER A 217 -9.18 16.90 3.72
C SER A 217 -9.38 15.60 2.94
N LEU A 218 -10.62 15.30 2.49
CA LEU A 218 -10.95 14.12 1.70
C LEU A 218 -10.85 14.43 0.20
N TYR A 219 -10.09 13.60 -0.52
CA TYR A 219 -9.93 13.64 -1.97
C TYR A 219 -10.40 12.32 -2.56
N VAL A 220 -11.15 12.38 -3.65
CA VAL A 220 -11.80 11.22 -4.27
C VAL A 220 -11.27 11.00 -5.66
N ILE A 221 -10.94 9.75 -5.97
CA ILE A 221 -10.77 9.24 -7.34
C ILE A 221 -11.99 8.37 -7.64
N ALA A 222 -12.84 8.87 -8.53
CA ALA A 222 -14.04 8.15 -8.95
C ALA A 222 -13.71 7.03 -9.96
N ASP A 223 -14.65 6.11 -10.12
CA ASP A 223 -14.67 5.13 -11.19
C ASP A 223 -14.68 5.80 -12.58
N PRO A 224 -14.33 5.07 -13.68
CA PRO A 224 -14.27 5.65 -15.03
C PRO A 224 -15.58 6.31 -15.43
N LEU A 225 -15.50 7.52 -16.00
CA LEU A 225 -16.68 8.22 -16.55
C LEU A 225 -17.33 7.45 -17.72
N ASN A 226 -16.56 6.59 -18.38
CA ASN A 226 -17.05 5.68 -19.40
C ASN A 226 -16.72 4.23 -19.00
N VAL A 227 -17.73 3.39 -18.85
CA VAL A 227 -17.62 1.99 -18.44
C VAL A 227 -16.68 1.19 -19.37
N ASP A 228 -16.65 1.49 -20.65
CA ASP A 228 -15.76 0.81 -21.62
C ASP A 228 -14.27 0.96 -21.25
N LYS A 229 -13.90 2.09 -20.63
CA LYS A 229 -12.54 2.35 -20.14
C LYS A 229 -12.10 1.50 -18.96
N SER A 230 -13.03 0.87 -18.27
CA SER A 230 -12.75 0.00 -17.13
C SER A 230 -11.83 -1.19 -17.46
N GLN A 231 -11.88 -1.66 -18.69
CA GLN A 231 -11.08 -2.80 -19.16
C GLN A 231 -9.63 -2.40 -19.48
N ASP A 232 -9.40 -1.16 -19.88
CA ASP A 232 -8.09 -0.64 -20.25
C ASP A 232 -7.18 -0.43 -19.02
N ILE A 233 -7.78 -0.24 -17.83
CA ILE A 233 -7.05 -0.03 -16.58
C ILE A 233 -6.41 -1.35 -16.15
N THR A 234 -5.09 -1.34 -15.98
CA THR A 234 -4.30 -2.50 -15.59
C THR A 234 -3.97 -2.51 -14.09
N ALA A 235 -3.63 -3.69 -13.55
CA ALA A 235 -3.16 -3.82 -12.18
C ALA A 235 -1.87 -3.01 -11.93
N GLU A 236 -0.98 -2.90 -12.93
CA GLU A 236 0.25 -2.10 -12.81
C GLU A 236 -0.02 -0.60 -12.74
N GLN A 237 -1.02 -0.10 -13.47
CA GLN A 237 -1.43 1.30 -13.35
C GLN A 237 -2.04 1.59 -11.96
N ILE A 238 -2.86 0.68 -11.42
CA ILE A 238 -3.37 0.81 -10.05
C ILE A 238 -2.22 0.84 -9.04
N LYS A 239 -1.22 -0.03 -9.18
CA LYS A 239 -0.01 -0.01 -8.37
C LYS A 239 0.70 1.35 -8.40
N LYS A 240 0.88 1.92 -9.59
CA LYS A 240 1.50 3.25 -9.74
C LYS A 240 0.68 4.35 -9.10
N ILE A 241 -0.65 4.33 -9.25
CA ILE A 241 -1.56 5.28 -8.60
C ILE A 241 -1.42 5.19 -7.08
N LEU A 242 -1.51 4.00 -6.51
CA LEU A 242 -1.36 3.80 -5.06
C LEU A 242 0.01 4.27 -4.56
N SER A 243 1.07 3.99 -5.31
CA SER A 243 2.44 4.43 -4.97
C SER A 243 2.58 5.96 -5.02
N ALA A 244 1.97 6.63 -5.99
CA ALA A 244 1.97 8.08 -6.08
C ALA A 244 1.16 8.74 -4.94
N LEU A 245 -0.01 8.17 -4.61
CA LEU A 245 -0.85 8.68 -3.51
C LEU A 245 -0.19 8.52 -2.14
N LYS A 246 0.56 7.45 -1.92
CA LYS A 246 1.28 7.22 -0.65
C LYS A 246 2.19 8.38 -0.23
N LYS A 247 2.69 9.16 -1.18
CA LYS A 247 3.56 10.32 -0.92
C LYS A 247 2.83 11.49 -0.26
N ASN A 248 1.54 11.63 -0.56
CA ASN A 248 0.79 12.86 -0.28
C ASN A 248 -0.37 12.67 0.72
N PHE A 249 -0.70 11.41 1.06
CA PHE A 249 -1.84 11.07 1.87
C PHE A 249 -1.43 10.26 3.10
N SER A 250 -2.06 10.54 4.23
CA SER A 250 -1.88 9.75 5.46
C SER A 250 -2.75 8.49 5.46
N TYR A 251 -3.88 8.53 4.77
CA TYR A 251 -4.78 7.39 4.60
C TYR A 251 -5.25 7.29 3.16
N ILE A 252 -5.34 6.05 2.67
CA ILE A 252 -5.99 5.70 1.40
C ILE A 252 -7.05 4.67 1.71
N VAL A 253 -8.32 4.99 1.46
CA VAL A 253 -9.45 4.06 1.56
C VAL A 253 -9.82 3.62 0.15
N ILE A 254 -9.96 2.31 -0.05
CA ILE A 254 -10.27 1.73 -1.36
C ILE A 254 -11.59 0.99 -1.29
N ASP A 255 -12.57 1.41 -2.07
CA ASP A 255 -13.79 0.64 -2.31
C ASP A 255 -13.56 -0.36 -3.46
N ILE A 256 -13.53 -1.64 -3.12
CA ILE A 256 -13.20 -2.70 -4.09
C ILE A 256 -14.47 -3.40 -4.59
N ALA A 257 -14.52 -3.69 -5.89
CA ALA A 257 -15.56 -4.50 -6.49
C ALA A 257 -15.70 -5.89 -5.83
N SER A 258 -16.78 -6.62 -6.13
CA SER A 258 -17.00 -7.95 -5.51
C SER A 258 -16.30 -9.10 -6.23
N ASN A 259 -15.72 -8.86 -7.40
CA ASN A 259 -14.96 -9.84 -8.17
C ASN A 259 -13.50 -9.93 -7.69
N ILE A 260 -12.89 -11.09 -7.86
CA ILE A 260 -11.47 -11.31 -7.57
C ILE A 260 -10.75 -11.43 -8.91
N ASP A 261 -10.15 -10.34 -9.33
CA ASP A 261 -9.31 -10.25 -10.53
C ASP A 261 -7.91 -9.72 -10.16
N SER A 262 -7.04 -9.53 -11.15
CA SER A 262 -5.68 -9.03 -10.93
C SER A 262 -5.65 -7.62 -10.32
N LYS A 263 -6.62 -6.77 -10.61
CA LYS A 263 -6.74 -5.41 -10.08
C LYS A 263 -7.12 -5.44 -8.60
N THR A 264 -8.10 -6.26 -8.26
CA THR A 264 -8.51 -6.52 -6.87
C THR A 264 -7.36 -7.08 -6.03
N ILE A 265 -6.66 -8.11 -6.55
CA ILE A 265 -5.50 -8.70 -5.84
C ILE A 265 -4.42 -7.64 -5.62
N MET A 266 -4.10 -6.84 -6.63
CA MET A 266 -3.11 -5.76 -6.52
C MET A 266 -3.48 -4.77 -5.40
N ALA A 267 -4.74 -4.32 -5.33
CA ALA A 267 -5.20 -3.41 -4.28
C ALA A 267 -5.12 -4.06 -2.89
N LEU A 268 -5.52 -5.34 -2.78
CA LEU A 268 -5.44 -6.08 -1.52
C LEU A 268 -4.00 -6.35 -1.09
N ASP A 269 -3.07 -6.63 -2.02
CA ASP A 269 -1.63 -6.80 -1.71
C ASP A 269 -1.04 -5.53 -1.12
N TYR A 270 -1.41 -4.36 -1.66
CA TYR A 270 -0.94 -3.05 -1.21
C TYR A 270 -1.60 -2.57 0.08
N SER A 271 -2.69 -3.20 0.51
CA SER A 271 -3.41 -2.80 1.72
C SER A 271 -2.67 -3.18 2.99
N ASP A 272 -2.63 -2.25 3.95
CA ASP A 272 -2.22 -2.52 5.33
C ASP A 272 -3.34 -3.21 6.11
N LEU A 273 -4.60 -2.89 5.77
CA LEU A 273 -5.79 -3.44 6.40
C LEU A 273 -6.87 -3.75 5.37
N ILE A 274 -7.40 -4.97 5.41
CA ILE A 274 -8.54 -5.40 4.61
C ILE A 274 -9.74 -5.54 5.55
N LEU A 275 -10.74 -4.69 5.36
CA LEU A 275 -12.04 -4.80 6.02
C LEU A 275 -12.91 -5.75 5.20
N LEU A 276 -12.98 -7.00 5.62
CA LEU A 276 -13.81 -8.03 4.98
C LEU A 276 -15.23 -7.93 5.49
N ILE A 277 -16.14 -7.45 4.62
CA ILE A 277 -17.51 -7.12 4.99
C ILE A 277 -18.41 -8.35 4.85
N SER A 278 -19.21 -8.63 5.87
CA SER A 278 -20.25 -9.65 5.89
C SER A 278 -21.54 -9.09 6.54
N THR A 279 -22.60 -9.87 6.46
CA THR A 279 -23.85 -9.65 7.22
C THR A 279 -24.23 -10.94 7.94
N ALA A 280 -25.05 -10.84 8.99
CA ALA A 280 -25.45 -11.97 9.82
C ALA A 280 -26.53 -12.84 9.16
N ASN A 281 -26.30 -13.25 7.90
CA ASN A 281 -27.17 -14.22 7.23
C ASN A 281 -26.36 -15.34 6.57
N LEU A 282 -26.94 -16.51 6.49
CA LEU A 282 -26.25 -17.74 6.07
C LEU A 282 -25.57 -17.63 4.68
N PRO A 283 -26.19 -17.05 3.63
CA PRO A 283 -25.52 -16.90 2.34
C PRO A 283 -24.29 -15.98 2.38
N ALA A 284 -24.32 -14.89 3.18
CA ALA A 284 -23.19 -14.01 3.33
C ALA A 284 -22.06 -14.67 4.12
N ILE A 285 -22.39 -15.35 5.20
CA ILE A 285 -21.42 -16.09 6.04
C ILE A 285 -20.69 -17.13 5.21
N ARG A 286 -21.40 -17.99 4.46
CA ARG A 286 -20.79 -19.00 3.58
C ARG A 286 -19.89 -18.39 2.49
N SER A 287 -20.34 -17.28 1.89
CA SER A 287 -19.56 -16.57 0.88
C SER A 287 -18.28 -15.98 1.47
N THR A 288 -18.39 -15.33 2.63
CA THR A 288 -17.24 -14.75 3.35
C THR A 288 -16.27 -15.83 3.82
N GLN A 289 -16.75 -16.99 4.26
CA GLN A 289 -15.89 -18.12 4.62
C GLN A 289 -15.01 -18.59 3.47
N ARG A 290 -15.60 -18.78 2.27
CA ARG A 290 -14.84 -19.12 1.06
C ARG A 290 -13.81 -18.04 0.70
N CYS A 291 -14.16 -16.77 0.88
CA CYS A 291 -13.25 -15.66 0.67
C CYS A 291 -12.06 -15.71 1.65
N MET A 292 -12.30 -15.97 2.94
CA MET A 292 -11.25 -16.12 3.94
C MET A 292 -10.32 -17.31 3.65
N GLU A 293 -10.86 -18.42 3.15
CA GLU A 293 -10.05 -19.56 2.72
C GLU A 293 -9.14 -19.19 1.54
N PHE A 294 -9.65 -18.39 0.61
CA PHE A 294 -8.85 -17.85 -0.49
C PHE A 294 -7.78 -16.88 0.00
N PHE A 295 -8.11 -15.98 0.92
CA PHE A 295 -7.18 -15.03 1.52
C PHE A 295 -6.04 -15.71 2.28
N LYS A 296 -6.31 -16.84 2.94
CA LYS A 296 -5.26 -17.67 3.57
C LYS A 296 -4.25 -18.18 2.54
N LYS A 297 -4.69 -18.56 1.33
CA LYS A 297 -3.78 -18.99 0.25
C LYS A 297 -2.91 -17.85 -0.28
N LEU A 298 -3.36 -16.60 -0.15
CA LEU A 298 -2.62 -15.39 -0.48
C LEU A 298 -1.78 -14.87 0.70
N ASN A 299 -1.72 -15.60 1.83
CA ASN A 299 -1.03 -15.19 3.05
C ASN A 299 -1.57 -13.89 3.67
N TYR A 300 -2.86 -13.58 3.48
CA TYR A 300 -3.51 -12.49 4.19
C TYR A 300 -3.99 -12.99 5.55
N GLY A 301 -3.16 -12.80 6.58
CA GLY A 301 -3.42 -13.23 7.94
C GLY A 301 -4.51 -12.43 8.65
N SER A 302 -4.83 -12.84 9.88
CA SER A 302 -5.86 -12.18 10.70
C SER A 302 -5.48 -10.77 11.17
N GLU A 303 -4.19 -10.43 11.14
CA GLU A 303 -3.69 -9.08 11.36
C GLU A 303 -4.00 -8.17 10.19
N LYS A 304 -3.88 -8.65 8.95
CA LYS A 304 -4.20 -7.87 7.75
C LYS A 304 -5.70 -7.86 7.44
N THR A 305 -6.42 -8.96 7.73
CA THR A 305 -7.83 -9.12 7.38
C THR A 305 -8.71 -9.06 8.62
N LYS A 306 -9.61 -8.07 8.69
CA LYS A 306 -10.54 -7.88 9.81
C LYS A 306 -11.98 -8.05 9.36
N LEU A 307 -12.73 -8.89 10.07
CA LEU A 307 -14.15 -9.14 9.80
C LEU A 307 -15.03 -8.01 10.32
N VAL A 308 -15.82 -7.42 9.45
CA VAL A 308 -16.80 -6.39 9.79
C VAL A 308 -18.20 -6.90 9.47
N LEU A 309 -19.08 -6.92 10.48
CA LEU A 309 -20.51 -7.23 10.29
C LEU A 309 -21.29 -5.94 10.03
N ASN A 310 -21.84 -5.83 8.84
CA ASN A 310 -22.69 -4.71 8.45
C ASN A 310 -24.17 -5.03 8.67
N ARG A 311 -24.98 -4.01 8.86
CA ARG A 311 -26.45 -4.09 9.11
C ARG A 311 -26.77 -5.00 10.30
N TYR A 312 -25.92 -4.96 11.34
CA TYR A 312 -26.07 -5.80 12.51
C TYR A 312 -27.26 -5.36 13.37
N MET A 313 -28.02 -6.33 13.86
CA MET A 313 -29.11 -6.15 14.84
C MET A 313 -28.89 -7.10 16.02
N ASP A 314 -29.22 -6.65 17.24
CA ASP A 314 -29.03 -7.48 18.45
C ASP A 314 -29.95 -8.72 18.48
N ASN A 315 -31.06 -8.68 17.77
CA ASN A 315 -32.04 -9.75 17.67
C ASN A 315 -31.86 -10.69 16.46
N GLU A 316 -30.67 -10.69 15.81
CA GLU A 316 -30.35 -11.62 14.73
C GLU A 316 -30.48 -13.10 15.21
N GLU A 317 -30.96 -13.99 14.31
CA GLU A 317 -31.03 -15.42 14.57
C GLU A 317 -29.64 -16.02 14.72
N ILE A 318 -28.70 -15.61 13.84
CA ILE A 318 -27.31 -16.03 13.89
C ILE A 318 -26.53 -15.08 14.79
N LYS A 319 -26.09 -15.58 15.92
CA LYS A 319 -25.38 -14.77 16.93
C LYS A 319 -23.92 -14.55 16.56
N THR A 320 -23.32 -13.48 17.08
CA THR A 320 -21.91 -13.18 16.86
C THR A 320 -20.97 -14.34 17.23
N PRO A 321 -21.15 -15.03 18.37
CA PRO A 321 -20.29 -16.19 18.70
C PRO A 321 -20.33 -17.29 17.64
N ASP A 322 -21.51 -17.59 17.06
CA ASP A 322 -21.66 -18.59 16.00
C ASP A 322 -20.87 -18.19 14.74
N ILE A 323 -20.93 -16.91 14.40
CA ILE A 323 -20.19 -16.33 13.28
C ILE A 323 -18.68 -16.41 13.53
N GLU A 324 -18.22 -16.07 14.73
CA GLU A 324 -16.81 -16.14 15.13
C GLU A 324 -16.27 -17.57 15.12
N GLU A 325 -17.09 -18.56 15.52
CA GLU A 325 -16.75 -19.98 15.46
C GLU A 325 -16.56 -20.45 14.02
N VAL A 326 -17.47 -20.08 13.10
CA VAL A 326 -17.38 -20.43 11.67
C VAL A 326 -16.12 -19.84 11.04
N PHE A 327 -15.78 -18.59 11.35
CA PHE A 327 -14.63 -17.91 10.77
C PHE A 327 -13.31 -18.20 11.50
N LYS A 328 -13.35 -18.79 12.71
CA LYS A 328 -12.21 -18.95 13.62
C LYS A 328 -11.48 -17.63 13.85
N GLN A 329 -12.23 -16.54 13.87
CA GLN A 329 -11.72 -15.19 14.02
C GLN A 329 -12.78 -14.31 14.70
N LYS A 330 -12.33 -13.41 15.57
CA LYS A 330 -13.20 -12.43 16.22
C LYS A 330 -13.75 -11.41 15.23
N VAL A 331 -15.00 -11.01 15.43
CA VAL A 331 -15.60 -9.88 14.74
C VAL A 331 -14.89 -8.62 15.20
N TYR A 332 -14.24 -7.95 14.26
CA TYR A 332 -13.48 -6.72 14.52
C TYR A 332 -14.41 -5.54 14.82
N TRP A 333 -15.48 -5.41 14.02
CA TRP A 333 -16.46 -4.34 14.19
C TRP A 333 -17.87 -4.76 13.75
N LYS A 334 -18.87 -4.11 14.35
CA LYS A 334 -20.29 -4.24 13.99
C LYS A 334 -20.85 -2.88 13.65
N ILE A 335 -21.38 -2.74 12.44
CA ILE A 335 -22.08 -1.54 12.00
C ILE A 335 -23.58 -1.79 12.17
N PRO A 336 -24.29 -0.97 12.97
CA PRO A 336 -25.69 -1.18 13.25
C PRO A 336 -26.56 -1.01 12.01
N ASN A 337 -27.66 -1.73 11.94
CA ASN A 337 -28.67 -1.52 10.92
C ASN A 337 -29.47 -0.26 11.24
N ASN A 338 -29.21 0.80 10.51
CA ASN A 338 -29.99 2.04 10.54
C ASN A 338 -30.38 2.42 9.11
N TYR A 339 -31.37 1.70 8.59
CA TYR A 339 -31.78 1.81 7.19
C TYR A 339 -32.22 3.23 6.83
N LEU A 340 -33.04 3.87 7.68
CA LEU A 340 -33.62 5.19 7.37
C LEU A 340 -32.54 6.28 7.24
N THR A 341 -31.59 6.35 8.18
CA THR A 341 -30.53 7.32 8.14
C THR A 341 -29.59 7.05 6.94
N MET A 342 -29.25 5.78 6.70
CA MET A 342 -28.38 5.40 5.58
C MET A 342 -29.03 5.71 4.23
N MET A 343 -30.32 5.37 4.03
CA MET A 343 -31.01 5.67 2.78
C MET A 343 -31.19 7.18 2.57
N SER A 344 -31.43 7.94 3.63
CA SER A 344 -31.46 9.40 3.53
C SER A 344 -30.11 9.98 3.12
N ALA A 345 -29.00 9.43 3.67
CA ALA A 345 -27.65 9.82 3.34
C ALA A 345 -27.34 9.55 1.85
N ILE A 346 -27.58 8.32 1.39
CA ILE A 346 -27.37 7.91 0.01
C ILE A 346 -28.16 8.79 -0.96
N ASN A 347 -29.46 8.98 -0.70
CA ASN A 347 -30.35 9.76 -1.59
C ASN A 347 -30.00 11.25 -1.64
N LYS A 348 -29.32 11.78 -0.61
CA LYS A 348 -28.88 13.17 -0.56
C LYS A 348 -27.40 13.34 -0.99
N GLY A 349 -26.69 12.26 -1.27
CA GLY A 349 -25.29 12.30 -1.62
C GLY A 349 -24.41 12.88 -0.50
N VAL A 350 -24.66 12.51 0.76
CA VAL A 350 -23.89 12.99 1.91
C VAL A 350 -23.61 11.84 2.90
N PRO A 351 -22.54 11.91 3.70
CA PRO A 351 -22.28 10.89 4.72
C PRO A 351 -23.35 10.93 5.84
N VAL A 352 -23.48 9.82 6.57
CA VAL A 352 -24.52 9.68 7.59
C VAL A 352 -24.45 10.71 8.72
N ASN A 353 -23.25 11.20 9.05
CA ASN A 353 -23.05 12.22 10.08
C ASN A 353 -23.61 13.59 9.69
N GLU A 354 -23.78 13.88 8.40
CA GLU A 354 -24.44 15.10 7.92
C GLU A 354 -25.96 14.97 7.91
N ILE A 355 -26.51 13.76 7.95
CA ILE A 355 -27.97 13.56 8.14
C ILE A 355 -28.35 13.74 9.61
N ASN A 356 -27.66 13.05 10.50
CA ASN A 356 -27.83 13.14 11.94
C ASN A 356 -26.55 12.67 12.65
N SER A 357 -25.79 13.61 13.17
CA SER A 357 -24.51 13.33 13.86
C SER A 357 -24.67 12.51 15.15
N GLU A 358 -25.84 12.55 15.76
CA GLU A 358 -26.17 11.82 17.01
C GLU A 358 -26.78 10.43 16.76
N ALA A 359 -27.11 10.13 15.51
CA ALA A 359 -27.67 8.80 15.19
C ALA A 359 -26.64 7.71 15.57
N ASN A 360 -27.15 6.58 16.06
CA ASN A 360 -26.29 5.45 16.48
C ASN A 360 -25.30 5.00 15.40
N ILE A 361 -25.70 5.05 14.12
CA ILE A 361 -24.84 4.71 13.00
C ILE A 361 -23.73 5.75 12.78
N SER A 362 -24.00 7.05 12.96
CA SER A 362 -23.01 8.12 12.82
C SER A 362 -21.96 8.04 13.93
N VAL A 363 -22.39 7.89 15.18
CA VAL A 363 -21.51 7.67 16.33
C VAL A 363 -20.69 6.39 16.15
N ASN A 364 -21.30 5.33 15.59
CA ASN A 364 -20.61 4.07 15.32
C ASN A 364 -19.51 4.24 14.28
N TYR A 365 -19.75 4.94 13.15
CA TYR A 365 -18.70 5.20 12.15
C TYR A 365 -17.54 6.04 12.69
N LYS A 366 -17.83 7.06 13.51
CA LYS A 366 -16.80 7.87 14.18
C LYS A 366 -15.91 7.00 15.09
N THR A 367 -16.52 6.15 15.90
CA THR A 367 -15.80 5.22 16.79
C THR A 367 -15.04 4.16 15.99
N PHE A 368 -15.62 3.69 14.89
CA PHE A 368 -14.98 2.75 13.98
C PHE A 368 -13.72 3.34 13.34
N ALA A 369 -13.80 4.57 12.82
CA ALA A 369 -12.66 5.26 12.25
C ALA A 369 -11.53 5.45 13.28
N ALA A 370 -11.85 5.82 14.52
CA ALA A 370 -10.87 5.90 15.60
C ALA A 370 -10.21 4.54 15.85
N LYS A 371 -10.98 3.47 15.96
CA LYS A 371 -10.44 2.11 16.17
C LYS A 371 -9.55 1.64 15.00
N VAL A 372 -9.92 1.95 13.76
CA VAL A 372 -9.12 1.62 12.57
C VAL A 372 -7.80 2.38 12.58
N SER A 373 -7.83 3.68 12.88
CA SER A 373 -6.63 4.52 12.99
C SER A 373 -5.69 4.01 14.08
N ASP A 374 -6.20 3.78 15.30
CA ASP A 374 -5.42 3.28 16.44
C ASP A 374 -4.80 1.91 16.15
N TYR A 375 -5.57 1.01 15.52
CA TYR A 375 -5.07 -0.31 15.12
C TYR A 375 -3.86 -0.19 14.19
N LEU A 376 -3.96 0.64 13.14
CA LEU A 376 -2.90 0.82 12.15
C LEU A 376 -1.65 1.51 12.72
N ILE A 377 -1.83 2.42 13.69
CA ILE A 377 -0.72 3.05 14.40
C ILE A 377 -0.02 2.04 15.32
N THR A 378 -0.77 1.25 16.09
CA THR A 378 -0.24 0.26 17.04
C THR A 378 0.48 -0.88 16.32
N GLU A 379 -0.08 -1.40 15.23
CA GLU A 379 0.57 -2.43 14.39
C GLU A 379 1.93 -1.95 13.86
N ARG A 380 2.03 -0.69 13.48
CA ARG A 380 3.28 -0.10 13.03
C ARG A 380 4.31 -0.05 14.14
N LEU A 381 3.93 0.41 15.33
CA LEU A 381 4.83 0.48 16.48
C LEU A 381 5.35 -0.90 16.86
N SER A 382 4.50 -1.92 16.84
CA SER A 382 4.91 -3.30 17.12
C SER A 382 5.88 -3.85 16.06
N LYS A 383 5.59 -3.65 14.75
CA LYS A 383 6.50 -4.06 13.67
C LYS A 383 7.85 -3.35 13.75
N ASN A 384 7.87 -2.06 14.10
CA ASN A 384 9.11 -1.31 14.29
C ASN A 384 9.90 -1.75 15.55
N PHE A 385 9.22 -2.25 16.58
CA PHE A 385 9.86 -2.80 17.79
C PHE A 385 10.50 -4.16 17.54
N TYR A 386 9.83 -5.07 16.80
CA TYR A 386 10.37 -6.38 16.42
C TYR A 386 11.49 -6.28 15.37
N ASN A 387 11.53 -5.21 14.58
CA ASN A 387 12.60 -4.98 13.62
C ASN A 387 13.86 -4.31 14.25
N LYS A 388 13.81 -3.94 15.55
CA LYS A 388 14.93 -3.36 16.30
C LYS A 388 15.60 -4.32 17.29
N GLN A 389 15.09 -5.54 17.42
CA GLN A 389 15.72 -6.66 18.14
C GLN A 389 16.33 -7.65 17.16
#